data_7ef573e45c4e043283fce6e263f09bc1
#
_entry.id   7ef573e45c4e043283fce6e263f09bc1
#
_cell.length_a   1.000
_cell.length_b   1.000
_cell.length_c   1.000
_cell.angle_alpha   90.00
_cell.angle_beta   90.00
_cell.angle_gamma   90.00
#
_symmetry.space_group_name_H-M   'P 1'
#
loop_
_entity.id
_entity.type
_entity.pdbx_description
1 polymer ?
#
loop_
_entity_poly.entity_id
_entity_poly.type
_entity_poly.pdbx_seq_one_letter_code
_entity_poly.pdbx_strand_id
1 'polypeptide(L)'
;DENWNKAIANKAFRQCFYKNLELSPFYARYNKINPLKCENDFYTMKGLCYTSDGTDYTELVRQEMGLPEANGETMVRLDAEKAAAYKQQAIEELTALGVTFPVTIDYFISGSNQNALDSANVLKQVFSDSLGDDYVQLNIKTYVSSLRKEVTQAHRHSFILNGWGADYGDPQNYL
;
A
#
# COMPACT_ATOMS: atom_id res chain seq x y z
N ASP A 1 -8.45 -11.48 -11.14
CA ASP A 1 -7.65 -11.24 -12.35
C ASP A 1 -6.33 -12.02 -12.26
N GLU A 2 -6.05 -12.84 -13.27
CA GLU A 2 -4.87 -13.73 -13.28
C GLU A 2 -3.55 -12.93 -13.39
N ASN A 3 -3.52 -11.87 -14.18
CA ASN A 3 -2.36 -10.98 -14.29
C ASN A 3 -2.03 -10.36 -12.93
N TRP A 4 -3.05 -9.86 -12.21
CA TRP A 4 -2.87 -9.32 -10.87
C TRP A 4 -2.33 -10.37 -9.89
N ASN A 5 -2.89 -11.58 -9.89
CA ASN A 5 -2.47 -12.64 -8.97
C ASN A 5 -1.00 -13.03 -9.17
N LYS A 6 -0.55 -13.10 -10.42
CA LYS A 6 0.87 -13.33 -10.74
C LYS A 6 1.73 -12.14 -10.34
N ALA A 7 1.30 -10.92 -10.65
CA ALA A 7 2.05 -9.71 -10.36
C ALA A 7 2.26 -9.51 -8.85
N ILE A 8 1.19 -9.61 -8.04
CA ILE A 8 1.31 -9.42 -6.59
C ILE A 8 2.12 -10.52 -5.89
N ALA A 9 2.21 -11.71 -6.47
CA ALA A 9 3.09 -12.77 -5.98
C ALA A 9 4.57 -12.48 -6.26
N ASN A 10 4.89 -11.67 -7.28
CA ASN A 10 6.25 -11.33 -7.66
C ASN A 10 6.89 -10.36 -6.66
N LYS A 11 8.08 -10.70 -6.16
CA LYS A 11 8.79 -9.88 -5.15
C LYS A 11 9.26 -8.56 -5.74
N ALA A 12 9.81 -8.54 -6.94
CA ALA A 12 10.30 -7.32 -7.58
C ALA A 12 9.15 -6.33 -7.86
N PHE A 13 7.97 -6.84 -8.27
CA PHE A 13 6.77 -6.04 -8.43
C PHE A 13 6.38 -5.31 -7.13
N ARG A 14 6.31 -6.03 -6.00
CA ARG A 14 6.01 -5.41 -4.70
C ARG A 14 7.10 -4.44 -4.24
N GLN A 15 8.38 -4.76 -4.47
CA GLN A 15 9.49 -3.87 -4.11
C GLN A 15 9.50 -2.58 -4.95
N CYS A 16 9.11 -2.65 -6.22
CA CYS A 16 8.92 -1.47 -7.05
C CYS A 16 7.86 -0.52 -6.44
N PHE A 17 6.72 -1.04 -6.00
CA PHE A 17 5.69 -0.24 -5.32
C PHE A 17 6.24 0.40 -4.05
N TYR A 18 6.87 -0.38 -3.17
CA TYR A 18 7.41 0.11 -1.91
C TYR A 18 8.43 1.23 -2.10
N LYS A 19 9.29 1.11 -3.11
CA LYS A 19 10.37 2.07 -3.39
C LYS A 19 9.94 3.27 -4.23
N ASN A 20 8.75 3.25 -4.85
CA ASN A 20 8.37 4.28 -5.82
C ASN A 20 7.08 5.03 -5.50
N LEU A 21 6.12 4.43 -4.76
CA LEU A 21 4.84 5.10 -4.49
C LEU A 21 5.02 6.29 -3.54
N GLU A 22 4.92 7.49 -4.07
CA GLU A 22 4.91 8.74 -3.32
C GLU A 22 3.48 9.05 -2.86
N LEU A 23 3.11 8.61 -1.65
CA LEU A 23 1.74 8.65 -1.12
C LEU A 23 1.37 9.97 -0.40
N SER A 24 2.28 10.95 -0.30
CA SER A 24 2.00 12.21 0.42
C SER A 24 0.76 12.94 -0.09
N PRO A 25 0.44 13.00 -1.40
CA PRO A 25 -0.80 13.63 -1.87
C PRO A 25 -2.06 12.89 -1.39
N PHE A 26 -1.98 11.56 -1.30
CA PHE A 26 -3.06 10.75 -0.77
C PHE A 26 -3.20 10.92 0.75
N TYR A 27 -2.10 10.93 1.49
CA TYR A 27 -2.09 11.18 2.93
C TYR A 27 -2.59 12.58 3.29
N ALA A 28 -2.36 13.59 2.44
CA ALA A 28 -2.86 14.95 2.63
C ALA A 28 -4.41 15.03 2.63
N ARG A 29 -5.10 14.01 2.12
CA ARG A 29 -6.57 13.90 2.23
C ARG A 29 -7.03 13.64 3.66
N TYR A 30 -6.18 13.02 4.49
CA TYR A 30 -6.45 12.65 5.87
C TYR A 30 -5.78 13.58 6.88
N ASN A 31 -4.57 14.03 6.58
CA ASN A 31 -3.81 14.98 7.41
C ASN A 31 -3.18 16.06 6.53
N LYS A 32 -3.85 17.21 6.42
CA LYS A 32 -3.41 18.33 5.57
C LYS A 32 -2.17 19.05 6.11
N ILE A 33 -1.97 19.03 7.44
CA ILE A 33 -0.88 19.78 8.09
C ILE A 33 0.43 18.98 8.00
N ASN A 34 0.35 17.66 8.27
CA ASN A 34 1.50 16.79 8.21
C ASN A 34 1.12 15.43 7.59
N PRO A 35 1.08 15.33 6.28
CA PRO A 35 0.71 14.09 5.57
C PRO A 35 1.56 12.89 5.98
N LEU A 36 2.87 13.10 6.21
CA LEU A 36 3.81 12.01 6.51
C LEU A 36 3.58 11.35 7.87
N LYS A 37 2.78 11.97 8.77
CA LYS A 37 2.31 11.28 9.98
C LYS A 37 1.35 10.11 9.69
N CYS A 38 0.83 10.02 8.47
CA CYS A 38 0.01 8.88 8.03
C CYS A 38 0.87 7.70 7.54
N GLU A 39 2.18 7.90 7.35
CA GLU A 39 3.09 6.83 6.96
C GLU A 39 3.29 5.85 8.12
N ASN A 40 3.11 4.57 7.84
CA ASN A 40 3.32 3.52 8.82
C ASN A 40 3.86 2.26 8.12
N ASP A 41 5.02 1.79 8.58
CA ASP A 41 5.68 0.58 8.07
C ASP A 41 5.44 -0.65 8.97
N PHE A 42 4.59 -0.52 10.00
CA PHE A 42 4.36 -1.58 10.99
C PHE A 42 2.90 -1.98 11.05
N TYR A 43 2.65 -3.25 11.35
CA TYR A 43 1.30 -3.73 11.65
C TYR A 43 0.82 -3.31 13.04
N THR A 44 1.74 -3.09 13.97
CA THR A 44 1.45 -2.69 15.35
C THR A 44 1.69 -1.20 15.55
N MET A 45 0.97 -0.61 16.49
CA MET A 45 1.15 0.80 16.85
C MET A 45 2.36 0.99 17.76
N LYS A 46 3.06 2.11 17.58
CA LYS A 46 4.09 2.56 18.52
C LYS A 46 3.46 2.80 19.90
N GLY A 47 4.14 2.38 20.95
CA GLY A 47 3.66 2.52 22.32
C GLY A 47 2.73 1.41 22.79
N LEU A 48 2.47 0.39 21.95
CA LEU A 48 1.58 -0.71 22.29
C LEU A 48 2.23 -1.70 23.28
N CYS A 49 3.49 -2.01 23.05
CA CYS A 49 4.22 -2.94 23.90
C CYS A 49 5.72 -2.62 23.94
N TYR A 50 6.36 -3.00 25.03
CA TYR A 50 7.77 -2.74 25.31
C TYR A 50 8.47 -4.03 25.77
N THR A 51 9.74 -4.13 25.46
CA THR A 51 10.62 -5.15 26.06
C THR A 51 10.92 -4.86 27.52
N SER A 52 11.55 -5.78 28.23
CA SER A 52 11.92 -5.64 29.65
C SER A 52 12.88 -4.49 29.92
N ASP A 53 13.64 -4.04 28.91
CA ASP A 53 14.55 -2.89 29.00
C ASP A 53 13.90 -1.56 28.61
N GLY A 54 12.59 -1.57 28.27
CA GLY A 54 11.83 -0.39 27.91
C GLY A 54 11.90 -0.01 26.43
N THR A 55 12.50 -0.84 25.57
CA THR A 55 12.52 -0.61 24.12
C THR A 55 11.14 -0.88 23.51
N ASP A 56 10.63 0.05 22.70
CA ASP A 56 9.36 -0.13 21.99
C ASP A 56 9.46 -1.26 20.95
N TYR A 57 8.43 -2.10 20.87
CA TYR A 57 8.41 -3.24 19.95
C TYR A 57 8.61 -2.81 18.49
N THR A 58 8.04 -1.68 18.07
CA THR A 58 8.20 -1.19 16.70
C THR A 58 9.65 -0.80 16.38
N GLU A 59 10.41 -0.37 17.40
CA GLU A 59 11.83 -0.07 17.24
C GLU A 59 12.66 -1.35 17.02
N LEU A 60 12.36 -2.44 17.73
CA LEU A 60 12.98 -3.73 17.48
C LEU A 60 12.71 -4.23 16.07
N VAL A 61 11.46 -4.12 15.62
CA VAL A 61 11.09 -4.51 14.24
C VAL A 61 11.84 -3.66 13.23
N ARG A 62 11.97 -2.34 13.47
CA ARG A 62 12.74 -1.43 12.61
C ARG A 62 14.19 -1.89 12.46
N GLN A 63 14.83 -2.16 13.59
CA GLN A 63 16.23 -2.58 13.63
C GLN A 63 16.42 -3.94 12.93
N GLU A 64 15.60 -4.93 13.27
CA GLU A 64 15.66 -6.28 12.71
C GLU A 64 15.44 -6.32 11.20
N MET A 65 14.49 -5.51 10.71
CA MET A 65 14.18 -5.42 9.28
C MET A 65 15.05 -4.41 8.51
N GLY A 66 15.93 -3.67 9.19
CA GLY A 66 16.76 -2.62 8.57
C GLY A 66 15.92 -1.50 7.94
N LEU A 67 14.77 -1.17 8.53
CA LEU A 67 13.92 -0.09 8.03
C LEU A 67 14.53 1.27 8.40
N PRO A 68 14.48 2.26 7.49
CA PRO A 68 14.96 3.61 7.79
C PRO A 68 14.09 4.27 8.86
N GLU A 69 14.69 5.19 9.63
CA GLU A 69 13.92 6.05 10.53
C GLU A 69 13.12 7.09 9.74
N ALA A 70 11.85 7.27 10.13
CA ALA A 70 11.03 8.33 9.58
C ALA A 70 11.58 9.71 10.03
N ASN A 71 11.88 10.58 9.09
CA ASN A 71 12.39 11.94 9.38
C ASN A 71 11.26 12.99 9.45
N GLY A 72 10.02 12.63 9.08
CA GLY A 72 8.87 13.53 9.04
C GLY A 72 8.88 14.56 7.89
N GLU A 73 9.91 14.57 7.06
CA GLU A 73 10.09 15.53 5.96
C GLU A 73 9.91 14.86 4.58
N THR A 74 10.33 13.60 4.46
CA THR A 74 10.26 12.82 3.23
C THR A 74 9.84 11.39 3.52
N MET A 75 9.32 10.72 2.51
CA MET A 75 9.10 9.25 2.58
C MET A 75 10.44 8.55 2.37
N VAL A 76 11.14 8.27 3.49
CA VAL A 76 12.51 7.74 3.49
C VAL A 76 12.68 6.37 2.81
N ARG A 77 11.58 5.66 2.57
CA ARG A 77 11.58 4.38 1.83
C ARG A 77 11.76 4.55 0.32
N LEU A 78 11.50 5.75 -0.23
CA LEU A 78 11.60 6.00 -1.67
C LEU A 78 13.05 5.94 -2.14
N ASP A 79 13.27 5.30 -3.28
CA ASP A 79 14.57 5.10 -3.90
C ASP A 79 14.36 4.87 -5.39
N ALA A 80 14.50 5.93 -6.17
CA ALA A 80 14.19 5.92 -7.59
C ALA A 80 15.07 4.95 -8.40
N GLU A 81 16.32 4.79 -8.02
CA GLU A 81 17.24 3.87 -8.69
C GLU A 81 16.84 2.42 -8.46
N LYS A 82 16.60 2.05 -7.19
CA LYS A 82 16.12 0.70 -6.85
C LYS A 82 14.73 0.44 -7.42
N ALA A 83 13.84 1.43 -7.40
CA ALA A 83 12.52 1.31 -7.99
C ALA A 83 12.58 0.99 -9.49
N ALA A 84 13.43 1.70 -10.24
CA ALA A 84 13.64 1.44 -11.67
C ALA A 84 14.21 0.04 -11.92
N ALA A 85 15.20 -0.40 -11.14
CA ALA A 85 15.76 -1.73 -11.23
C ALA A 85 14.71 -2.83 -10.94
N TYR A 86 13.90 -2.65 -9.90
CA TYR A 86 12.81 -3.57 -9.57
C TYR A 86 11.70 -3.58 -10.63
N LYS A 87 11.37 -2.42 -11.22
CA LYS A 87 10.39 -2.33 -12.33
C LYS A 87 10.87 -3.16 -13.51
N GLN A 88 12.13 -2.99 -13.93
CA GLN A 88 12.73 -3.75 -15.02
C GLN A 88 12.72 -5.26 -14.75
N GLN A 89 13.19 -5.67 -13.59
CA GLN A 89 13.19 -7.07 -13.17
C GLN A 89 11.78 -7.67 -13.15
N ALA A 90 10.80 -6.94 -12.60
CA ALA A 90 9.41 -7.39 -12.55
C ALA A 90 8.81 -7.56 -13.95
N ILE A 91 9.08 -6.63 -14.88
CA ILE A 91 8.60 -6.74 -16.25
C ILE A 91 9.17 -8.00 -16.93
N GLU A 92 10.47 -8.26 -16.78
CA GLU A 92 11.12 -9.45 -17.37
C GLU A 92 10.53 -10.75 -16.81
N GLU A 93 10.49 -10.87 -15.47
CA GLU A 93 9.98 -12.07 -14.79
C GLU A 93 8.51 -12.34 -15.08
N LEU A 94 7.67 -11.29 -15.02
CA LEU A 94 6.23 -11.41 -15.21
C LEU A 94 5.85 -11.66 -16.68
N THR A 95 6.55 -11.05 -17.65
CA THR A 95 6.36 -11.32 -19.07
C THR A 95 6.68 -12.79 -19.38
N ALA A 96 7.73 -13.35 -18.77
CA ALA A 96 8.06 -14.76 -18.90
C ALA A 96 6.96 -15.69 -18.35
N LEU A 97 6.15 -15.21 -17.39
CA LEU A 97 4.97 -15.90 -16.85
C LEU A 97 3.68 -15.63 -17.62
N GLY A 98 3.76 -14.89 -18.75
CA GLY A 98 2.63 -14.55 -19.60
C GLY A 98 1.75 -13.42 -19.07
N VAL A 99 2.25 -12.60 -18.15
CA VAL A 99 1.56 -11.37 -17.70
C VAL A 99 1.68 -10.30 -18.78
N THR A 100 0.58 -9.63 -19.06
CA THR A 100 0.51 -8.47 -19.95
C THR A 100 0.47 -7.18 -19.17
N PHE A 101 1.16 -6.16 -19.66
CA PHE A 101 1.17 -4.82 -19.07
C PHE A 101 0.29 -3.85 -19.88
N PRO A 102 -0.33 -2.85 -19.26
CA PRO A 102 -0.28 -2.58 -17.80
C PRO A 102 -1.07 -3.61 -16.98
N VAL A 103 -0.57 -3.89 -15.77
CA VAL A 103 -1.33 -4.67 -14.79
C VAL A 103 -2.47 -3.82 -14.24
N THR A 104 -3.70 -4.30 -14.36
CA THR A 104 -4.88 -3.60 -13.85
C THR A 104 -5.13 -3.91 -12.38
N ILE A 105 -5.33 -2.88 -11.58
CA ILE A 105 -5.61 -2.96 -10.14
C ILE A 105 -7.03 -2.49 -9.88
N ASP A 106 -7.92 -3.41 -9.51
CA ASP A 106 -9.31 -3.09 -9.16
C ASP A 106 -9.40 -2.62 -7.70
N TYR A 107 -9.69 -1.33 -7.51
CA TYR A 107 -9.86 -0.68 -6.23
C TYR A 107 -11.30 -0.28 -6.00
N PHE A 108 -11.93 -0.82 -4.94
CA PHE A 108 -13.35 -0.61 -4.66
C PHE A 108 -13.59 0.42 -3.57
N ILE A 109 -14.52 1.35 -3.83
CA ILE A 109 -14.97 2.37 -2.90
C ILE A 109 -16.49 2.38 -2.80
N SER A 110 -17.05 3.00 -1.74
CA SER A 110 -18.50 3.22 -1.65
C SER A 110 -18.97 4.19 -2.72
N GLY A 111 -19.95 3.80 -3.54
CA GLY A 111 -20.51 4.63 -4.60
C GLY A 111 -21.27 5.86 -4.10
N SER A 112 -21.67 5.88 -2.82
CA SER A 112 -22.36 7.01 -2.19
C SER A 112 -21.44 7.98 -1.44
N ASN A 113 -20.12 7.72 -1.40
CA ASN A 113 -19.16 8.50 -0.63
C ASN A 113 -18.28 9.35 -1.56
N GLN A 114 -18.62 10.64 -1.72
CA GLN A 114 -17.84 11.54 -2.56
C GLN A 114 -16.40 11.73 -2.08
N ASN A 115 -16.16 11.78 -0.77
CA ASN A 115 -14.80 11.89 -0.22
C ASN A 115 -13.95 10.67 -0.57
N ALA A 116 -14.56 9.47 -0.58
CA ALA A 116 -13.85 8.25 -0.99
C ALA A 116 -13.51 8.31 -2.49
N LEU A 117 -14.42 8.81 -3.33
CA LEU A 117 -14.18 8.99 -4.76
C LEU A 117 -13.03 9.99 -5.01
N ASP A 118 -13.06 11.14 -4.34
CA ASP A 118 -12.00 12.15 -4.46
C ASP A 118 -10.65 11.60 -4.03
N SER A 119 -10.61 10.84 -2.91
CA SER A 119 -9.38 10.21 -2.42
C SER A 119 -8.89 9.12 -3.38
N ALA A 120 -9.79 8.34 -3.98
CA ALA A 120 -9.45 7.33 -4.97
C ALA A 120 -8.88 7.95 -6.25
N ASN A 121 -9.40 9.09 -6.70
CA ASN A 121 -8.85 9.81 -7.86
C ASN A 121 -7.43 10.35 -7.57
N VAL A 122 -7.17 10.86 -6.36
CA VAL A 122 -5.82 11.26 -5.95
C VAL A 122 -4.89 10.04 -5.94
N LEU A 123 -5.34 8.90 -5.40
CA LEU A 123 -4.55 7.67 -5.38
C LEU A 123 -4.26 7.17 -6.79
N LYS A 124 -5.24 7.25 -7.71
CA LYS A 124 -5.03 6.91 -9.12
C LYS A 124 -3.96 7.78 -9.76
N GLN A 125 -3.95 9.10 -9.48
CA GLN A 125 -2.92 10.01 -9.99
C GLN A 125 -1.55 9.66 -9.41
N VAL A 126 -1.46 9.36 -8.11
CA VAL A 126 -0.22 8.90 -7.46
C VAL A 126 0.33 7.64 -8.13
N PHE A 127 -0.52 6.68 -8.47
CA PHE A 127 -0.09 5.47 -9.18
C PHE A 127 0.46 5.80 -10.57
N SER A 128 -0.24 6.65 -11.33
CA SER A 128 0.18 7.11 -12.65
C SER A 128 1.54 7.82 -12.58
N ASP A 129 1.68 8.79 -11.68
CA ASP A 129 2.90 9.62 -11.54
C ASP A 129 4.11 8.80 -11.04
N SER A 130 3.87 7.87 -10.11
CA SER A 130 4.95 7.10 -9.49
C SER A 130 5.36 5.88 -10.32
N LEU A 131 4.40 5.15 -10.88
CA LEU A 131 4.65 3.84 -11.51
C LEU A 131 4.59 3.88 -13.04
N GLY A 132 3.83 4.82 -13.60
CA GLY A 132 3.55 4.94 -15.03
C GLY A 132 2.36 4.09 -15.48
N ASP A 133 1.53 4.66 -16.37
CA ASP A 133 0.32 4.02 -16.89
C ASP A 133 0.62 2.83 -17.82
N ASP A 134 1.84 2.70 -18.30
CA ASP A 134 2.36 1.57 -19.06
C ASP A 134 2.64 0.33 -18.20
N TYR A 135 2.83 0.53 -16.90
CA TYR A 135 3.16 -0.54 -15.95
C TYR A 135 1.95 -0.97 -15.11
N VAL A 136 1.22 -0.01 -14.55
CA VAL A 136 0.07 -0.28 -13.68
C VAL A 136 -1.05 0.71 -13.96
N GLN A 137 -2.29 0.23 -13.97
CA GLN A 137 -3.48 1.08 -14.05
C GLN A 137 -4.43 0.82 -12.88
N LEU A 138 -4.74 1.86 -12.09
CA LEU A 138 -5.73 1.80 -11.02
C LEU A 138 -7.13 2.00 -11.57
N ASN A 139 -7.95 0.96 -11.48
CA ASN A 139 -9.37 0.96 -11.83
C ASN A 139 -10.22 1.24 -10.60
N ILE A 140 -10.87 2.39 -10.55
CA ILE A 140 -11.80 2.73 -9.47
C ILE A 140 -13.15 2.08 -9.79
N LYS A 141 -13.60 1.20 -8.90
CA LYS A 141 -14.91 0.53 -8.95
C LYS A 141 -15.73 0.85 -7.71
N THR A 142 -17.03 0.71 -7.79
CA THR A 142 -17.91 1.02 -6.66
C THR A 142 -18.68 -0.20 -6.19
N TYR A 143 -19.02 -0.19 -4.91
CA TYR A 143 -20.04 -1.04 -4.30
C TYR A 143 -21.16 -0.18 -3.73
N VAL A 144 -22.34 -0.76 -3.54
CA VAL A 144 -23.55 -0.03 -3.17
C VAL A 144 -23.85 -0.11 -1.68
N SER A 145 -23.92 -1.31 -1.12
CA SER A 145 -24.38 -1.52 0.26
C SER A 145 -23.32 -2.11 1.19
N SER A 146 -22.55 -3.08 0.73
CA SER A 146 -21.62 -3.80 1.60
C SER A 146 -20.32 -4.20 0.91
N LEU A 147 -19.23 -3.56 1.32
CA LEU A 147 -17.87 -3.94 0.90
C LEU A 147 -17.63 -5.44 1.12
N ARG A 148 -18.03 -5.97 2.29
CA ARG A 148 -17.79 -7.37 2.62
C ARG A 148 -18.53 -8.31 1.66
N LYS A 149 -19.83 -8.13 1.46
CA LYS A 149 -20.65 -9.05 0.66
C LYS A 149 -20.39 -8.90 -0.84
N GLU A 150 -20.29 -7.65 -1.32
CA GLU A 150 -20.22 -7.38 -2.75
C GLU A 150 -18.80 -7.51 -3.32
N VAL A 151 -17.77 -7.33 -2.48
CA VAL A 151 -16.39 -7.22 -2.93
C VAL A 151 -15.49 -8.27 -2.31
N THR A 152 -15.31 -8.27 -0.97
CA THR A 152 -14.28 -9.12 -0.35
C THR A 152 -14.65 -10.59 -0.35
N GLN A 153 -15.89 -10.94 0.01
CA GLN A 153 -16.36 -12.35 -0.04
C GLN A 153 -16.48 -12.87 -1.48
N ALA A 154 -16.72 -11.98 -2.44
CA ALA A 154 -16.78 -12.31 -3.86
C ALA A 154 -15.42 -12.27 -4.57
N HIS A 155 -14.32 -11.97 -3.84
CA HIS A 155 -12.95 -11.89 -4.35
C HIS A 155 -12.80 -11.00 -5.61
N ARG A 156 -13.49 -9.85 -5.64
CA ARG A 156 -13.56 -8.97 -6.81
C ARG A 156 -12.47 -7.90 -6.83
N HIS A 157 -11.82 -7.63 -5.71
CA HIS A 157 -10.81 -6.57 -5.54
C HIS A 157 -9.40 -7.08 -5.81
N SER A 158 -8.54 -6.17 -6.27
CA SER A 158 -7.10 -6.37 -6.23
C SER A 158 -6.56 -5.93 -4.86
N PHE A 159 -6.98 -4.75 -4.37
CA PHE A 159 -6.79 -4.33 -2.99
C PHE A 159 -7.94 -3.42 -2.52
N ILE A 160 -8.04 -3.23 -1.21
CA ILE A 160 -9.00 -2.34 -0.56
C ILE A 160 -8.32 -1.60 0.60
N LEU A 161 -8.86 -0.44 0.97
CA LEU A 161 -8.61 0.14 2.28
C LEU A 161 -9.59 -0.45 3.27
N ASN A 162 -9.07 -1.02 4.34
CA ASN A 162 -9.85 -1.56 5.44
C ASN A 162 -9.17 -1.22 6.76
N GLY A 163 -9.89 -1.32 7.86
CA GLY A 163 -9.37 -1.08 9.19
C GLY A 163 -9.58 -2.30 10.09
N TRP A 164 -8.68 -2.47 11.02
CA TRP A 164 -8.81 -3.42 12.11
C TRP A 164 -8.76 -2.67 13.44
N GLY A 165 -9.75 -2.88 14.30
CA GLY A 165 -9.72 -2.44 15.68
C GLY A 165 -9.33 -3.63 16.56
N ALA A 166 -8.20 -3.52 17.23
CA ALA A 166 -7.75 -4.59 18.12
C ALA A 166 -8.69 -4.74 19.33
N ASP A 167 -8.98 -5.98 19.71
CA ASP A 167 -9.80 -6.28 20.89
C ASP A 167 -9.04 -6.06 22.19
N TYR A 168 -7.69 -6.12 22.15
CA TYR A 168 -6.78 -5.90 23.29
C TYR A 168 -5.42 -5.38 22.81
N GLY A 169 -4.68 -4.77 23.73
CA GLY A 169 -3.40 -4.11 23.45
C GLY A 169 -2.21 -5.09 23.45
N ASP A 170 -2.17 -6.00 22.48
CA ASP A 170 -1.06 -6.93 22.24
C ASP A 170 -0.73 -7.01 20.75
N PRO A 171 0.55 -7.04 20.37
CA PRO A 171 0.96 -7.18 18.97
C PRO A 171 0.31 -8.36 18.25
N GLN A 172 0.08 -9.47 18.93
CA GLN A 172 -0.55 -10.67 18.38
C GLN A 172 -1.92 -10.39 17.76
N ASN A 173 -2.65 -9.38 18.26
CA ASN A 173 -3.98 -9.03 17.73
C ASN A 173 -3.92 -8.40 16.33
N TYR A 174 -2.72 -7.97 15.89
CA TYR A 174 -2.48 -7.36 14.58
C TYR A 174 -1.73 -8.28 13.61
N LEU A 175 -1.22 -9.41 14.08
CA LEU A 175 -0.45 -10.39 13.30
C LEU A 175 -1.28 -11.64 13.04
#